data_5b688fa84b68fe42a6438091fdbf5d2b
#
_entry.id   5b688fa84b68fe42a6438091fdbf5d2b
#
_cell.length_a   1.000
_cell.length_b   1.000
_cell.length_c   1.000
_cell.angle_alpha   90.00
_cell.angle_beta   90.00
_cell.angle_gamma   90.00
#
_symmetry.space_group_name_H-M   'P 1'
#
loop_
_entity.id
_entity.type
_entity.pdbx_description
1 polymer ?
#
loop_
_entity_poly.entity_id
_entity_poly.type
_entity_poly.pdbx_seq_one_letter_code
_entity_poly.pdbx_strand_id
1 'polypeptide(L)'
;MAGMANRRSLMVLYSDKVSPIGHAVRIVLAEKDVNVEINYIEDNDRPEILNDLNPYNSILTLIDRDLVLYDAQIIMEYLDERFPHPPLMPVDPVNRASKRQLRYRVMTDLYSVLDELDGDNEIAVANAKKILRDNLTAIAPAFVQTPYFMSEDYTLVDCCLAPLMWRLTQYGIKLPMSGKPLQQYADRLFERKAFSTSLSAVEEEYHAI
;
A
#
# COMPACT_ATOMS: atom_id res chain seq x y z
N MET A 1 -37.58 19.68 14.83
CA MET A 1 -36.12 19.85 14.85
C MET A 1 -35.53 18.91 15.91
N ALA A 2 -35.38 17.67 15.58
CA ALA A 2 -34.69 16.70 16.43
C ALA A 2 -34.19 15.58 15.48
N GLY A 3 -32.87 15.41 15.37
CA GLY A 3 -32.33 14.27 14.61
C GLY A 3 -30.98 14.48 13.90
N MET A 4 -30.23 15.53 14.25
CA MET A 4 -28.85 15.70 13.75
C MET A 4 -27.79 15.56 14.85
N ALA A 5 -28.09 14.81 15.90
CA ALA A 5 -27.13 14.56 16.96
C ALA A 5 -26.62 13.12 16.82
N ASN A 6 -25.32 13.01 16.57
CA ASN A 6 -24.54 11.77 16.76
C ASN A 6 -24.41 10.77 15.58
N ARG A 7 -24.20 11.22 14.35
CA ARG A 7 -23.27 10.51 13.51
C ARG A 7 -21.87 10.86 14.03
N ARG A 8 -21.25 10.01 14.86
CA ARG A 8 -19.79 9.99 14.97
C ARG A 8 -19.32 9.95 13.53
N SER A 9 -18.59 11.00 13.11
CA SER A 9 -18.10 11.06 11.72
C SER A 9 -17.22 9.84 11.53
N LEU A 10 -17.77 8.84 10.84
CA LEU A 10 -17.04 7.66 10.47
C LEU A 10 -15.96 8.10 9.49
N MET A 11 -14.73 7.66 9.69
CA MET A 11 -13.68 7.86 8.70
C MET A 11 -14.07 7.10 7.42
N VAL A 12 -13.89 7.71 6.26
CA VAL A 12 -14.25 7.12 4.96
C VAL A 12 -13.02 7.08 4.07
N LEU A 13 -12.72 5.92 3.50
CA LEU A 13 -11.71 5.75 2.47
C LEU A 13 -12.38 5.42 1.13
N TYR A 14 -12.14 6.23 0.12
CA TYR A 14 -12.39 5.86 -1.27
C TYR A 14 -11.13 5.18 -1.83
N SER A 15 -11.28 3.99 -2.38
CA SER A 15 -10.19 3.17 -2.93
C SER A 15 -10.70 2.36 -4.10
N ASP A 16 -9.84 2.03 -5.03
CA ASP A 16 -10.10 0.96 -5.99
C ASP A 16 -9.86 -0.42 -5.36
N LYS A 17 -10.25 -1.48 -6.09
CA LYS A 17 -10.17 -2.87 -5.62
C LYS A 17 -8.83 -3.54 -5.93
N VAL A 18 -8.00 -2.94 -6.82
CA VAL A 18 -6.87 -3.65 -7.44
C VAL A 18 -5.53 -2.94 -7.28
N SER A 19 -5.52 -1.63 -7.07
CA SER A 19 -4.30 -0.83 -6.97
C SER A 19 -3.43 -1.22 -5.77
N PRO A 20 -2.15 -1.52 -5.97
CA PRO A 20 -1.25 -1.82 -4.87
C PRO A 20 -1.06 -0.63 -3.92
N ILE A 21 -1.23 0.61 -4.41
CA ILE A 21 -1.11 1.80 -3.56
C ILE A 21 -2.34 1.98 -2.66
N GLY A 22 -3.53 1.69 -3.16
CA GLY A 22 -4.77 1.64 -2.37
C GLY A 22 -4.70 0.54 -1.31
N HIS A 23 -4.17 -0.64 -1.69
CA HIS A 23 -3.95 -1.75 -0.76
C HIS A 23 -2.96 -1.36 0.36
N ALA A 24 -1.88 -0.63 0.08
CA ALA A 24 -0.94 -0.16 1.11
C ALA A 24 -1.65 0.67 2.19
N VAL A 25 -2.55 1.57 1.81
CA VAL A 25 -3.37 2.36 2.77
C VAL A 25 -4.31 1.47 3.57
N ARG A 26 -4.96 0.48 2.93
CA ARG A 26 -5.84 -0.47 3.63
C ARG A 26 -5.07 -1.34 4.63
N ILE A 27 -3.81 -1.73 4.33
CA ILE A 27 -2.93 -2.41 5.28
C ILE A 27 -2.71 -1.54 6.52
N VAL A 28 -2.39 -0.26 6.34
CA VAL A 28 -2.18 0.66 7.48
C VAL A 28 -3.44 0.78 8.33
N LEU A 29 -4.61 0.93 7.72
CA LEU A 29 -5.89 0.96 8.45
C LEU A 29 -6.11 -0.32 9.26
N ALA A 30 -5.82 -1.47 8.67
CA ALA A 30 -5.95 -2.77 9.34
C ALA A 30 -4.91 -2.95 10.48
N GLU A 31 -3.66 -2.51 10.30
CA GLU A 31 -2.63 -2.51 11.36
C GLU A 31 -3.00 -1.61 12.53
N LYS A 32 -3.71 -0.52 12.26
CA LYS A 32 -4.18 0.44 13.29
C LYS A 32 -5.50 0.02 13.93
N ASP A 33 -6.15 -1.05 13.45
CA ASP A 33 -7.47 -1.50 13.89
C ASP A 33 -8.51 -0.37 13.88
N VAL A 34 -8.48 0.45 12.83
CA VAL A 34 -9.34 1.62 12.69
C VAL A 34 -10.66 1.23 12.07
N ASN A 35 -11.76 1.63 12.72
CA ASN A 35 -13.09 1.51 12.13
C ASN A 35 -13.26 2.57 11.02
N VAL A 36 -13.23 2.13 9.78
CA VAL A 36 -13.31 2.94 8.57
C VAL A 36 -14.33 2.35 7.62
N GLU A 37 -15.10 3.21 6.97
CA GLU A 37 -15.94 2.82 5.84
C GLU A 37 -15.08 2.85 4.56
N ILE A 38 -14.92 1.70 3.90
CA ILE A 38 -14.17 1.61 2.64
C ILE A 38 -15.18 1.56 1.50
N ASN A 39 -15.18 2.61 0.68
CA ASN A 39 -15.97 2.71 -0.53
C ASN A 39 -15.09 2.34 -1.74
N TYR A 40 -15.30 1.14 -2.28
CA TYR A 40 -14.61 0.71 -3.49
C TYR A 40 -15.23 1.33 -4.72
N ILE A 41 -14.42 2.08 -5.46
CA ILE A 41 -14.81 2.80 -6.67
C ILE A 41 -14.27 2.07 -7.89
N GLU A 42 -15.10 1.94 -8.91
CA GLU A 42 -14.72 1.52 -10.26
C GLU A 42 -14.56 2.76 -11.13
N ASP A 43 -13.60 2.73 -12.07
CA ASP A 43 -13.28 3.91 -12.90
C ASP A 43 -14.51 4.48 -13.63
N ASN A 44 -15.46 3.62 -13.99
CA ASN A 44 -16.68 4.00 -14.69
C ASN A 44 -17.84 4.50 -13.78
N ASP A 45 -17.69 4.38 -12.45
CA ASP A 45 -18.72 4.74 -11.46
C ASP A 45 -18.15 5.63 -10.35
N ARG A 46 -17.43 6.65 -10.77
CA ARG A 46 -16.80 7.59 -9.85
C ARG A 46 -17.81 8.58 -9.30
N PRO A 47 -17.99 8.69 -7.96
CA PRO A 47 -18.86 9.68 -7.35
C PRO A 47 -18.42 11.12 -7.70
N GLU A 48 -19.38 11.98 -8.12
CA GLU A 48 -19.10 13.39 -8.46
C GLU A 48 -18.43 14.14 -7.31
N ILE A 49 -18.75 13.79 -6.07
CA ILE A 49 -18.16 14.41 -4.88
C ILE A 49 -16.63 14.31 -4.85
N LEU A 50 -16.03 13.26 -5.45
CA LEU A 50 -14.58 13.13 -5.49
C LEU A 50 -13.92 14.20 -6.37
N ASN A 51 -14.61 14.73 -7.38
CA ASN A 51 -14.10 15.80 -8.21
C ASN A 51 -13.91 17.10 -7.41
N ASP A 52 -14.80 17.34 -6.43
CA ASP A 52 -14.75 18.52 -5.56
C ASP A 52 -13.71 18.33 -4.43
N LEU A 53 -13.53 17.11 -3.97
CA LEU A 53 -12.67 16.79 -2.82
C LEU A 53 -11.22 16.56 -3.21
N ASN A 54 -10.96 16.04 -4.40
CA ASN A 54 -9.61 15.67 -4.86
C ASN A 54 -9.25 16.35 -6.18
N PRO A 55 -8.48 17.44 -6.14
CA PRO A 55 -8.13 18.23 -7.33
C PRO A 55 -7.26 17.47 -8.35
N TYR A 56 -6.61 16.36 -7.95
CA TYR A 56 -5.82 15.50 -8.85
C TYR A 56 -6.67 14.42 -9.51
N ASN A 57 -7.95 14.37 -9.19
CA ASN A 57 -8.88 13.41 -9.79
C ASN A 57 -8.43 11.93 -9.62
N SER A 58 -7.69 11.61 -8.56
CA SER A 58 -7.36 10.23 -8.19
C SER A 58 -8.46 9.62 -7.31
N ILE A 59 -8.62 8.30 -7.36
CA ILE A 59 -9.63 7.60 -6.56
C ILE A 59 -9.28 7.66 -5.07
N LEU A 60 -8.01 7.39 -4.75
CA LEU A 60 -7.57 7.24 -3.37
C LEU A 60 -7.75 8.55 -2.59
N THR A 61 -8.75 8.56 -1.73
CA THR A 61 -9.12 9.73 -0.94
C THR A 61 -9.60 9.30 0.45
N LEU A 62 -9.00 9.85 1.50
CA LEU A 62 -9.40 9.65 2.89
C LEU A 62 -10.14 10.88 3.39
N ILE A 63 -11.29 10.68 4.03
CA ILE A 63 -12.05 11.71 4.71
C ILE A 63 -12.10 11.38 6.20
N ASP A 64 -11.59 12.28 7.05
CA ASP A 64 -11.77 12.23 8.50
C ASP A 64 -12.37 13.58 8.96
N ARG A 65 -13.67 13.61 9.19
CA ARG A 65 -14.45 14.81 9.49
C ARG A 65 -14.34 15.85 8.35
N ASP A 66 -13.72 17.00 8.62
CA ASP A 66 -13.51 18.10 7.67
C ASP A 66 -12.15 17.96 6.91
N LEU A 67 -11.31 16.98 7.32
CA LEU A 67 -10.02 16.75 6.68
C LEU A 67 -10.19 15.82 5.48
N VAL A 68 -9.66 16.25 4.33
CA VAL A 68 -9.59 15.44 3.10
C VAL A 68 -8.13 15.26 2.68
N LEU A 69 -7.72 14.02 2.49
CA LEU A 69 -6.36 13.65 2.07
C LEU A 69 -6.43 12.76 0.83
N TYR A 70 -5.55 12.96 -0.12
CA TYR A 70 -5.56 12.29 -1.44
C TYR A 70 -4.19 11.85 -1.97
N ASP A 71 -3.21 11.68 -1.12
CA ASP A 71 -1.93 11.02 -1.45
C ASP A 71 -1.67 9.89 -0.47
N ALA A 72 -1.30 8.71 -0.98
CA ALA A 72 -1.13 7.53 -0.15
C ALA A 72 -0.07 7.71 0.95
N GLN A 73 1.04 8.39 0.64
CA GLN A 73 2.12 8.59 1.60
C GLN A 73 1.69 9.53 2.72
N ILE A 74 0.93 10.57 2.36
CA ILE A 74 0.34 11.53 3.31
C ILE A 74 -0.72 10.83 4.17
N ILE A 75 -1.61 10.04 3.55
CA ILE A 75 -2.64 9.29 4.25
C ILE A 75 -2.03 8.31 5.26
N MET A 76 -1.03 7.53 4.84
CA MET A 76 -0.37 6.56 5.72
C MET A 76 0.34 7.23 6.91
N GLU A 77 1.02 8.35 6.70
CA GLU A 77 1.65 9.11 7.80
C GLU A 77 0.61 9.71 8.74
N TYR A 78 -0.45 10.31 8.18
CA TYR A 78 -1.56 10.82 8.98
C TYR A 78 -2.16 9.72 9.86
N LEU A 79 -2.42 8.53 9.31
CA LEU A 79 -2.98 7.40 10.06
C LEU A 79 -2.03 6.94 11.19
N ASP A 80 -0.71 6.89 10.94
CA ASP A 80 0.27 6.53 11.96
C ASP A 80 0.34 7.56 13.08
N GLU A 81 0.27 8.85 12.77
CA GLU A 81 0.28 9.94 13.75
C GLU A 81 -1.06 10.05 14.50
N ARG A 82 -2.18 9.84 13.82
CA ARG A 82 -3.53 9.91 14.38
C ARG A 82 -3.83 8.75 15.33
N PHE A 83 -3.28 7.58 15.02
CA PHE A 83 -3.42 6.33 15.77
C PHE A 83 -2.01 5.79 16.11
N PRO A 84 -1.38 6.28 17.17
CA PRO A 84 0.04 6.04 17.43
C PRO A 84 0.38 4.60 17.82
N HIS A 85 -0.61 3.73 18.04
CA HIS A 85 -0.40 2.34 18.42
C HIS A 85 -1.14 1.36 17.51
N PRO A 86 -0.44 0.28 17.06
CA PRO A 86 1.02 0.08 17.11
C PRO A 86 1.75 1.11 16.26
N PRO A 87 2.96 1.56 16.62
CA PRO A 87 3.72 2.51 15.79
C PRO A 87 4.20 1.84 14.51
N LEU A 88 4.04 2.53 13.37
CA LEU A 88 4.55 2.09 12.06
C LEU A 88 5.70 2.97 11.57
N MET A 89 6.08 3.97 12.36
CA MET A 89 7.27 4.80 12.13
C MET A 89 8.07 4.96 13.42
N PRO A 90 9.41 4.98 13.32
CA PRO A 90 10.25 5.24 14.50
C PRO A 90 9.96 6.60 15.14
N VAL A 91 10.12 6.70 16.45
CA VAL A 91 10.00 7.96 17.18
C VAL A 91 11.22 8.85 16.96
N ASP A 92 12.42 8.24 16.89
CA ASP A 92 13.67 8.95 16.65
C ASP A 92 13.69 9.63 15.28
N PRO A 93 13.98 10.95 15.21
CA PRO A 93 13.92 11.70 13.95
C PRO A 93 14.86 11.18 12.86
N VAL A 94 16.05 10.69 13.22
CA VAL A 94 17.04 10.18 12.23
C VAL A 94 16.53 8.89 11.61
N ASN A 95 16.09 7.95 12.43
CA ASN A 95 15.51 6.69 11.98
C ASN A 95 14.21 6.93 11.19
N ARG A 96 13.38 7.87 11.64
CA ARG A 96 12.15 8.26 10.94
C ARG A 96 12.45 8.83 9.54
N ALA A 97 13.45 9.70 9.41
CA ALA A 97 13.89 10.24 8.13
C ALA A 97 14.43 9.13 7.21
N SER A 98 15.22 8.19 7.76
CA SER A 98 15.70 7.02 7.02
C SER A 98 14.55 6.17 6.47
N LYS A 99 13.50 5.91 7.26
CA LYS A 99 12.32 5.16 6.79
C LYS A 99 11.53 5.91 5.73
N ARG A 100 11.39 7.25 5.84
CA ARG A 100 10.82 8.08 4.77
C ARG A 100 11.61 7.98 3.47
N GLN A 101 12.94 8.00 3.56
CA GLN A 101 13.82 7.85 2.40
C GLN A 101 13.68 6.47 1.74
N LEU A 102 13.59 5.40 2.53
CA LEU A 102 13.35 4.04 2.00
C LEU A 102 11.98 3.93 1.34
N ARG A 103 10.93 4.47 1.95
CA ARG A 103 9.59 4.49 1.37
C ARG A 103 9.55 5.28 0.07
N TYR A 104 10.19 6.45 0.02
CA TYR A 104 10.34 7.22 -1.21
C TYR A 104 10.99 6.38 -2.32
N ARG A 105 12.06 5.63 -2.00
CA ARG A 105 12.72 4.75 -2.97
C ARG A 105 11.82 3.62 -3.44
N VAL A 106 11.08 2.98 -2.55
CA VAL A 106 10.09 1.96 -2.93
C VAL A 106 9.10 2.53 -3.93
N MET A 107 8.55 3.73 -3.66
CA MET A 107 7.59 4.39 -4.55
C MET A 107 8.23 4.78 -5.89
N THR A 108 9.45 5.29 -5.88
CA THR A 108 10.13 5.77 -7.10
C THR A 108 10.71 4.62 -7.92
N ASP A 109 11.35 3.64 -7.27
CA ASP A 109 12.12 2.62 -7.98
C ASP A 109 11.27 1.40 -8.36
N LEU A 110 10.15 1.14 -7.65
CA LEU A 110 9.32 -0.04 -7.86
C LEU A 110 7.91 0.28 -8.37
N TYR A 111 7.27 1.33 -7.85
CA TYR A 111 5.91 1.68 -8.25
C TYR A 111 5.85 2.41 -9.59
N SER A 112 6.91 3.12 -9.99
CA SER A 112 6.94 3.90 -11.23
C SER A 112 6.73 3.09 -12.52
N VAL A 113 6.91 1.78 -12.46
CA VAL A 113 6.74 0.90 -13.63
C VAL A 113 5.41 0.15 -13.65
N LEU A 114 4.54 0.36 -12.65
CA LEU A 114 3.31 -0.44 -12.51
C LEU A 114 2.28 -0.09 -13.57
N ASP A 115 2.15 1.17 -13.94
CA ASP A 115 1.21 1.60 -14.99
C ASP A 115 1.53 0.94 -16.33
N GLU A 116 2.82 0.63 -16.60
CA GLU A 116 3.24 -0.07 -17.81
C GLU A 116 2.89 -1.56 -17.77
N LEU A 117 2.77 -2.17 -16.57
CA LEU A 117 2.44 -3.60 -16.43
C LEU A 117 1.00 -3.91 -16.85
N ASP A 118 0.11 -2.95 -16.71
CA ASP A 118 -1.31 -3.06 -17.07
C ASP A 118 -1.60 -2.52 -18.48
N GLY A 119 -0.55 -2.10 -19.22
CA GLY A 119 -0.66 -1.55 -20.57
C GLY A 119 -0.78 -2.62 -21.66
N ASP A 120 -1.22 -2.20 -22.86
CA ASP A 120 -1.39 -3.08 -24.04
C ASP A 120 -0.09 -3.26 -24.85
N ASN A 121 0.97 -2.51 -24.56
CA ASN A 121 2.23 -2.60 -25.28
C ASN A 121 3.11 -3.72 -24.71
N GLU A 122 3.15 -4.87 -25.39
CA GLU A 122 3.91 -6.05 -24.95
C GLU A 122 5.39 -5.77 -24.68
N ILE A 123 6.03 -4.88 -25.44
CA ILE A 123 7.46 -4.53 -25.26
C ILE A 123 7.63 -3.71 -23.98
N ALA A 124 6.75 -2.74 -23.73
CA ALA A 124 6.77 -1.92 -22.52
C ALA A 124 6.50 -2.80 -21.27
N VAL A 125 5.47 -3.67 -21.35
CA VAL A 125 5.14 -4.64 -20.30
C VAL A 125 6.33 -5.56 -19.99
N ALA A 126 6.98 -6.13 -21.01
CA ALA A 126 8.14 -7.01 -20.81
C ALA A 126 9.32 -6.26 -20.17
N ASN A 127 9.56 -5.01 -20.56
CA ASN A 127 10.58 -4.15 -19.96
C ASN A 127 10.27 -3.80 -18.51
N ALA A 128 9.04 -3.41 -18.21
CA ALA A 128 8.56 -3.10 -16.85
C ALA A 128 8.72 -4.32 -15.92
N LYS A 129 8.33 -5.52 -16.37
CA LYS A 129 8.54 -6.79 -15.63
C LYS A 129 10.02 -7.04 -15.35
N LYS A 130 10.88 -6.79 -16.34
CA LYS A 130 12.33 -6.96 -16.16
C LYS A 130 12.86 -5.96 -15.14
N ILE A 131 12.53 -4.68 -15.24
CA ILE A 131 12.97 -3.64 -14.31
C ILE A 131 12.52 -3.96 -12.89
N LEU A 132 11.24 -4.29 -12.69
CA LEU A 132 10.71 -4.63 -11.37
C LEU A 132 11.41 -5.84 -10.78
N ARG A 133 11.57 -6.93 -11.54
CA ARG A 133 12.29 -8.13 -11.11
C ARG A 133 13.75 -7.83 -10.74
N ASP A 134 14.46 -7.06 -11.56
CA ASP A 134 15.88 -6.77 -11.36
C ASP A 134 16.06 -5.86 -10.13
N ASN A 135 15.20 -4.85 -9.92
CA ASN A 135 15.18 -3.99 -8.73
C ASN A 135 14.87 -4.78 -7.45
N LEU A 136 13.86 -5.64 -7.48
CA LEU A 136 13.51 -6.50 -6.34
C LEU A 136 14.66 -7.48 -6.01
N THR A 137 15.30 -8.02 -7.03
CA THR A 137 16.45 -8.91 -6.83
C THR A 137 17.64 -8.17 -6.23
N ALA A 138 17.88 -6.93 -6.64
CA ALA A 138 18.97 -6.10 -6.13
C ALA A 138 18.80 -5.74 -4.64
N ILE A 139 17.57 -5.56 -4.16
CA ILE A 139 17.31 -5.27 -2.74
C ILE A 139 17.22 -6.52 -1.86
N ALA A 140 17.13 -7.73 -2.44
CA ALA A 140 16.96 -8.98 -1.69
C ALA A 140 17.99 -9.20 -0.56
N PRO A 141 19.27 -8.83 -0.70
CA PRO A 141 20.26 -8.97 0.39
C PRO A 141 19.91 -8.18 1.66
N ALA A 142 19.12 -7.08 1.54
CA ALA A 142 18.72 -6.28 2.70
C ALA A 142 17.80 -7.05 3.68
N PHE A 143 17.17 -8.15 3.23
CA PHE A 143 16.24 -8.95 4.03
C PHE A 143 16.91 -10.15 4.73
N VAL A 144 18.23 -10.28 4.66
CA VAL A 144 18.99 -11.37 5.31
C VAL A 144 19.21 -11.07 6.79
N GLN A 145 19.39 -9.79 7.16
CA GLN A 145 19.85 -9.40 8.48
C GLN A 145 18.71 -9.06 9.44
N THR A 146 17.59 -8.57 8.91
CA THR A 146 16.46 -8.08 9.72
C THR A 146 15.15 -8.69 9.22
N PRO A 147 14.16 -8.90 10.09
CA PRO A 147 12.89 -9.50 9.71
C PRO A 147 12.06 -8.62 8.78
N TYR A 148 12.23 -7.30 8.84
CA TYR A 148 11.55 -6.31 8.01
C TYR A 148 12.54 -5.48 7.19
N PHE A 149 12.07 -4.60 6.34
CA PHE A 149 12.95 -3.87 5.42
C PHE A 149 13.92 -2.96 6.19
N MET A 150 15.15 -3.43 6.36
CA MET A 150 16.21 -2.78 7.15
C MET A 150 15.71 -2.35 8.54
N SER A 151 14.96 -3.22 9.20
CA SER A 151 14.34 -2.93 10.49
C SER A 151 14.03 -4.20 11.29
N GLU A 152 14.13 -4.12 12.61
CA GLU A 152 13.58 -5.12 13.52
C GLU A 152 12.06 -5.00 13.66
N ASP A 153 11.54 -3.78 13.46
CA ASP A 153 10.12 -3.47 13.57
C ASP A 153 9.46 -3.34 12.20
N TYR A 154 8.20 -3.76 12.12
CA TYR A 154 7.33 -3.55 10.97
C TYR A 154 7.01 -2.06 10.81
N THR A 155 7.14 -1.51 9.60
CA THR A 155 7.01 -0.08 9.33
C THR A 155 6.14 0.22 8.11
N LEU A 156 5.85 1.51 7.87
CA LEU A 156 5.17 1.98 6.65
C LEU A 156 5.90 1.57 5.36
N VAL A 157 7.21 1.30 5.42
CA VAL A 157 7.97 0.79 4.25
C VAL A 157 7.46 -0.60 3.87
N ASP A 158 7.22 -1.46 4.86
CA ASP A 158 6.72 -2.82 4.68
C ASP A 158 5.26 -2.79 4.18
N CYS A 159 4.45 -1.84 4.68
CA CYS A 159 3.09 -1.60 4.17
C CYS A 159 3.09 -1.26 2.68
N CYS A 160 4.10 -0.53 2.19
CA CYS A 160 4.23 -0.21 0.77
C CYS A 160 4.73 -1.40 -0.05
N LEU A 161 5.62 -2.24 0.50
CA LEU A 161 6.22 -3.33 -0.28
C LEU A 161 5.31 -4.56 -0.35
N ALA A 162 4.54 -4.84 0.68
CA ALA A 162 3.65 -6.00 0.74
C ALA A 162 2.68 -6.14 -0.45
N PRO A 163 1.97 -5.08 -0.88
CA PRO A 163 1.07 -5.16 -2.03
C PRO A 163 1.76 -5.52 -3.35
N LEU A 164 2.99 -5.05 -3.55
CA LEU A 164 3.79 -5.39 -4.72
C LEU A 164 4.17 -6.86 -4.71
N MET A 165 4.68 -7.34 -3.58
CA MET A 165 5.07 -8.73 -3.42
C MET A 165 3.90 -9.69 -3.64
N TRP A 166 2.70 -9.31 -3.18
CA TRP A 166 1.46 -10.07 -3.37
C TRP A 166 1.09 -10.24 -4.85
N ARG A 167 1.37 -9.22 -5.68
CA ARG A 167 0.99 -9.18 -7.11
C ARG A 167 2.01 -9.78 -8.05
N LEU A 168 3.19 -10.20 -7.60
CA LEU A 168 4.24 -10.73 -8.47
C LEU A 168 3.77 -11.94 -9.30
N THR A 169 2.99 -12.81 -8.70
CA THR A 169 2.43 -13.99 -9.39
C THR A 169 1.48 -13.55 -10.51
N GLN A 170 0.59 -12.61 -10.22
CA GLN A 170 -0.35 -12.05 -11.20
C GLN A 170 0.37 -11.38 -12.37
N TYR A 171 1.44 -10.61 -12.09
CA TYR A 171 2.28 -10.02 -13.13
C TYR A 171 3.13 -11.05 -13.90
N GLY A 172 3.12 -12.31 -13.47
CA GLY A 172 3.97 -13.36 -14.07
C GLY A 172 5.45 -13.16 -13.81
N ILE A 173 5.81 -12.47 -12.71
CA ILE A 173 7.19 -12.18 -12.32
C ILE A 173 7.67 -13.26 -11.32
N LYS A 174 8.71 -14.01 -11.72
CA LYS A 174 9.38 -14.98 -10.87
C LYS A 174 10.74 -14.43 -10.45
N LEU A 175 10.99 -14.39 -9.14
CA LEU A 175 12.29 -14.01 -8.61
C LEU A 175 13.29 -15.15 -8.78
N PRO A 176 14.56 -14.85 -9.10
CA PRO A 176 15.63 -15.87 -9.17
C PRO A 176 15.98 -16.36 -7.76
N MET A 177 16.84 -17.38 -7.67
CA MET A 177 17.29 -17.94 -6.38
C MET A 177 17.93 -16.90 -5.45
N SER A 178 18.60 -15.88 -6.01
CA SER A 178 19.14 -14.75 -5.24
C SER A 178 18.04 -13.88 -4.58
N GLY A 179 16.81 -13.96 -5.05
CA GLY A 179 15.65 -13.31 -4.45
C GLY A 179 15.00 -14.06 -3.29
N LYS A 180 15.52 -15.26 -2.91
CA LYS A 180 14.94 -16.07 -1.83
C LYS A 180 14.75 -15.32 -0.50
N PRO A 181 15.68 -14.46 -0.02
CA PRO A 181 15.47 -13.70 1.21
C PRO A 181 14.24 -12.79 1.12
N LEU A 182 14.03 -12.17 -0.03
CA LEU A 182 12.86 -11.32 -0.27
C LEU A 182 11.56 -12.13 -0.30
N GLN A 183 11.59 -13.37 -0.84
CA GLN A 183 10.43 -14.26 -0.80
C GLN A 183 10.07 -14.63 0.65
N GLN A 184 11.03 -15.01 1.46
CA GLN A 184 10.82 -15.33 2.88
C GLN A 184 10.33 -14.14 3.69
N TYR A 185 10.75 -12.93 3.33
CA TYR A 185 10.21 -11.70 3.89
C TYR A 185 8.73 -11.50 3.49
N ALA A 186 8.40 -11.69 2.22
CA ALA A 186 7.03 -11.59 1.73
C ALA A 186 6.09 -12.56 2.46
N ASP A 187 6.52 -13.81 2.65
CA ASP A 187 5.75 -14.83 3.39
C ASP A 187 5.40 -14.32 4.81
N ARG A 188 6.37 -13.71 5.53
CA ARG A 188 6.13 -13.11 6.86
C ARG A 188 5.12 -11.96 6.83
N LEU A 189 5.13 -11.15 5.77
CA LEU A 189 4.15 -10.06 5.63
C LEU A 189 2.74 -10.61 5.42
N PHE A 190 2.60 -11.66 4.61
CA PHE A 190 1.31 -12.26 4.27
C PHE A 190 0.68 -13.02 5.44
N GLU A 191 1.48 -13.52 6.38
CA GLU A 191 1.00 -14.15 7.62
C GLU A 191 0.36 -13.17 8.61
N ARG A 192 0.56 -11.85 8.43
CA ARG A 192 -0.02 -10.84 9.32
C ARG A 192 -1.54 -10.77 9.14
N LYS A 193 -2.27 -10.79 10.25
CA LYS A 193 -3.73 -10.64 10.24
C LYS A 193 -4.19 -9.37 9.51
N ALA A 194 -3.48 -8.26 9.73
CA ALA A 194 -3.79 -7.00 9.08
C ALA A 194 -3.66 -7.08 7.56
N PHE A 195 -2.69 -7.87 7.04
CA PHE A 195 -2.54 -8.09 5.61
C PHE A 195 -3.79 -8.81 5.06
N SER A 196 -4.17 -9.95 5.63
CA SER A 196 -5.33 -10.71 5.15
C SER A 196 -6.65 -9.93 5.23
N THR A 197 -6.83 -9.12 6.28
CA THR A 197 -8.06 -8.31 6.42
C THR A 197 -8.08 -7.07 5.53
N SER A 198 -6.96 -6.67 4.95
CA SER A 198 -6.85 -5.52 4.05
C SER A 198 -7.11 -5.84 2.58
N LEU A 199 -7.14 -7.13 2.23
CA LEU A 199 -7.39 -7.58 0.85
C LEU A 199 -8.82 -7.24 0.43
N SER A 200 -8.99 -6.80 -0.82
CA SER A 200 -10.28 -6.81 -1.49
C SER A 200 -10.63 -8.22 -1.97
N ALA A 201 -11.90 -8.49 -2.27
CA ALA A 201 -12.31 -9.79 -2.81
C ALA A 201 -11.55 -10.17 -4.10
N VAL A 202 -11.20 -9.18 -4.94
CA VAL A 202 -10.40 -9.40 -6.16
C VAL A 202 -8.96 -9.77 -5.83
N GLU A 203 -8.38 -9.12 -4.83
CA GLU A 203 -6.98 -9.36 -4.42
C GLU A 203 -6.80 -10.73 -3.72
N GLU A 204 -7.83 -11.23 -3.06
CA GLU A 204 -7.82 -12.59 -2.48
C GLU A 204 -7.67 -13.67 -3.56
N GLU A 205 -8.23 -13.44 -4.76
CA GLU A 205 -8.18 -14.38 -5.87
C GLU A 205 -6.78 -14.52 -6.49
N TYR A 206 -5.87 -13.57 -6.30
CA TYR A 206 -4.53 -13.61 -6.92
C TYR A 206 -3.67 -14.81 -6.52
N HIS A 207 -3.96 -15.46 -5.43
CA HIS A 207 -3.27 -16.65 -4.93
C HIS A 207 -4.17 -17.89 -4.79
N ALA A 208 -5.40 -17.83 -5.29
CA ALA A 208 -6.37 -18.93 -5.23
C ALA A 208 -6.16 -20.00 -6.33
N ILE A 209 -5.05 -19.90 -7.12
CA ILE A 209 -4.72 -20.83 -8.23
C ILE A 209 -3.59 -21.76 -7.83
#